data_90ff5304cd6515ea753b08e46d3d19c0
#
_entry.id   90ff5304cd6515ea753b08e46d3d19c0
#
_cell.length_a   1.000
_cell.length_b   1.000
_cell.length_c   1.000
_cell.angle_alpha   90.00
_cell.angle_beta   90.00
_cell.angle_gamma   90.00
#
_symmetry.space_group_name_H-M   'P 1'
#
loop_
_entity.id
_entity.type
_entity.pdbx_description
1 polymer ?
#
loop_
_entity_poly.entity_id
_entity_poly.type
_entity_poly.pdbx_seq_one_letter_code
_entity_poly.pdbx_strand_id
1 'polypeptide(L)'
;MRQVQEALRDIGIPVIAGVWRATSAQQNPPAQYCVYSTTTTEAAHEDDHPSLYRTYVYLNLWSNIDPTEMRLRIRRAMYDAGFGMVEESDKGYNQPAYDTATQSYTVQWTWCLPEVI
;
A
#
# COMPACT_ATOMS: atom_id res chain seq x y z
N MET A 1 -3.11 -4.54 -9.10
CA MET A 1 -3.91 -5.63 -8.49
C MET A 1 -5.30 -5.11 -8.20
N ARG A 2 -6.30 -5.84 -8.68
CA ARG A 2 -7.69 -5.40 -8.56
C ARG A 2 -8.16 -5.24 -7.11
N GLN A 3 -7.77 -6.18 -6.23
CA GLN A 3 -8.18 -6.16 -4.83
C GLN A 3 -7.66 -4.92 -4.08
N VAL A 4 -6.47 -4.45 -4.41
CA VAL A 4 -5.92 -3.22 -3.82
C VAL A 4 -6.71 -2.01 -4.31
N GLN A 5 -7.00 -1.93 -5.62
CA GLN A 5 -7.78 -0.83 -6.18
C GLN A 5 -9.19 -0.79 -5.59
N GLU A 6 -9.82 -1.94 -5.42
CA GLU A 6 -11.14 -2.03 -4.79
C GLU A 6 -11.10 -1.64 -3.32
N ALA A 7 -10.08 -2.10 -2.58
CA ALA A 7 -9.94 -1.79 -1.16
C ALA A 7 -9.80 -0.29 -0.91
N LEU A 8 -9.05 0.40 -1.78
CA LEU A 8 -8.73 1.82 -1.61
C LEU A 8 -9.55 2.74 -2.51
N ARG A 9 -10.60 2.22 -3.15
CA ARG A 9 -11.41 2.98 -4.11
C ARG A 9 -11.96 4.29 -3.54
N ASP A 10 -12.43 4.26 -2.31
CA ASP A 10 -13.09 5.40 -1.68
C ASP A 10 -12.17 6.17 -0.72
N ILE A 11 -10.85 5.95 -0.81
CA ILE A 11 -9.90 6.58 0.11
C ILE A 11 -9.74 8.09 -0.15
N GLY A 12 -10.04 8.56 -1.36
CA GLY A 12 -10.03 9.97 -1.70
C GLY A 12 -8.72 10.51 -2.22
N ILE A 13 -7.70 9.66 -2.43
CA ILE A 13 -6.42 10.04 -3.00
C ILE A 13 -6.04 9.08 -4.13
N PRO A 14 -5.16 9.48 -5.06
CA PRO A 14 -4.70 8.60 -6.12
C PRO A 14 -3.99 7.35 -5.55
N VAL A 15 -4.26 6.19 -6.14
CA VAL A 15 -3.60 4.91 -5.83
C VAL A 15 -3.04 4.37 -7.13
N ILE A 16 -1.72 4.25 -7.21
CA ILE A 16 -0.98 4.03 -8.44
C ILE A 16 -0.20 2.73 -8.33
N ALA A 17 -0.33 1.86 -9.34
CA ALA A 17 0.52 0.68 -9.45
C ALA A 17 1.86 1.06 -10.05
N GLY A 18 2.95 0.70 -9.37
CA GLY A 18 4.31 0.94 -9.84
C GLY A 18 4.92 2.22 -9.31
N VAL A 19 5.02 3.27 -10.11
CA VAL A 19 5.60 4.56 -9.72
C VAL A 19 4.76 5.72 -10.21
N TRP A 20 4.77 6.82 -9.47
CA TRP A 20 4.17 8.05 -9.94
C TRP A 20 4.98 8.62 -11.11
N ARG A 21 4.28 9.09 -12.13
CA ARG A 21 4.92 9.72 -13.29
C ARG A 21 4.21 11.03 -13.63
N ALA A 22 5.01 12.07 -13.91
CA ALA A 22 4.45 13.31 -14.40
C ALA A 22 3.82 13.11 -15.77
N THR A 23 2.70 13.79 -15.99
CA THR A 23 2.01 13.82 -17.28
C THR A 23 1.91 15.25 -17.77
N SER A 24 1.49 15.43 -19.04
CA SER A 24 1.26 16.78 -19.57
C SER A 24 0.15 17.53 -18.80
N ALA A 25 -0.78 16.79 -18.19
CA ALA A 25 -1.85 17.37 -17.38
C ALA A 25 -1.43 17.62 -15.93
N GLN A 26 -0.45 16.87 -15.42
CA GLN A 26 0.01 16.98 -14.03
C GLN A 26 1.52 16.80 -13.97
N GLN A 27 2.24 17.89 -13.76
CA GLN A 27 3.70 17.91 -13.69
C GLN A 27 4.21 17.59 -12.28
N ASN A 28 3.49 17.97 -11.25
CA ASN A 28 3.86 17.75 -9.86
C ASN A 28 3.06 16.62 -9.25
N PRO A 29 3.63 15.87 -8.28
CA PRO A 29 2.88 14.85 -7.56
C PRO A 29 1.68 15.47 -6.82
N PRO A 30 0.59 14.70 -6.62
CA PRO A 30 -0.50 15.13 -5.73
C PRO A 30 0.01 15.36 -4.30
N ALA A 31 -0.73 16.13 -3.52
CA ALA A 31 -0.40 16.39 -2.11
C ALA A 31 -0.29 15.09 -1.31
N GLN A 32 -1.16 14.13 -1.59
CA GLN A 32 -1.11 12.78 -1.05
C GLN A 32 -1.40 11.77 -2.15
N TYR A 33 -0.67 10.67 -2.15
CA TYR A 33 -0.92 9.57 -3.08
C TYR A 33 -0.31 8.28 -2.56
N CYS A 34 -0.83 7.16 -3.03
CA CYS A 34 -0.27 5.83 -2.74
C CYS A 34 0.35 5.23 -3.98
N VAL A 35 1.43 4.50 -3.78
CA VAL A 35 2.06 3.68 -4.80
C VAL A 35 2.18 2.26 -4.24
N TYR A 36 1.84 1.25 -5.04
CA TYR A 36 1.95 -0.13 -4.60
C TYR A 36 2.56 -1.03 -5.65
N SER A 37 3.15 -2.11 -5.18
CA SER A 37 3.57 -3.25 -5.99
C SER A 37 3.13 -4.54 -5.31
N THR A 38 3.07 -5.63 -6.05
CA THR A 38 2.59 -6.90 -5.53
C THR A 38 3.53 -8.04 -5.90
N THR A 39 3.58 -9.04 -5.02
CA THR A 39 4.30 -10.29 -5.26
C THR A 39 3.45 -11.44 -4.77
N THR A 40 3.29 -12.48 -5.57
CA THR A 40 2.53 -13.67 -5.20
C THR A 40 3.50 -14.83 -5.03
N THR A 41 3.38 -15.53 -3.89
CA THR A 41 4.19 -16.70 -3.57
C THR A 41 3.31 -17.88 -3.21
N GLU A 42 3.84 -19.09 -3.43
CA GLU A 42 3.18 -20.31 -3.01
C GLU A 42 3.38 -20.50 -1.51
N ALA A 43 2.28 -20.73 -0.77
CA ALA A 43 2.32 -20.89 0.68
C ALA A 43 2.07 -22.32 1.15
N ALA A 44 1.40 -23.14 0.35
CA ALA A 44 1.12 -24.54 0.66
C ALA A 44 0.99 -25.34 -0.64
N HIS A 45 1.27 -26.65 -0.55
CA HIS A 45 1.17 -27.56 -1.68
C HIS A 45 0.29 -28.74 -1.32
N GLU A 46 -0.41 -29.25 -2.30
CA GLU A 46 -1.21 -30.47 -2.21
C GLU A 46 -0.96 -31.29 -3.48
N ASP A 47 -0.47 -32.54 -3.32
CA ASP A 47 -0.13 -33.45 -4.44
C ASP A 47 0.79 -32.78 -5.48
N ASP A 48 1.84 -32.11 -5.04
CA ASP A 48 2.80 -31.38 -5.87
C ASP A 48 2.20 -30.18 -6.61
N HIS A 49 0.96 -29.79 -6.27
CA HIS A 49 0.32 -28.59 -6.77
C HIS A 49 0.15 -27.54 -5.69
N PRO A 50 0.34 -26.25 -6.00
CA PRO A 50 0.07 -25.22 -5.03
C PRO A 50 -1.42 -25.22 -4.66
N SER A 51 -1.74 -25.24 -3.37
CA SER A 51 -3.12 -25.17 -2.87
C SER A 51 -3.45 -23.83 -2.22
N LEU A 52 -2.41 -23.06 -1.85
CA LEU A 52 -2.56 -21.76 -1.23
C LEU A 52 -1.48 -20.84 -1.77
N TYR A 53 -1.91 -19.67 -2.21
CA TYR A 53 -1.01 -18.59 -2.56
C TYR A 53 -1.15 -17.47 -1.55
N ARG A 54 -0.06 -16.71 -1.34
CA ARG A 54 -0.10 -15.45 -0.62
C ARG A 54 0.33 -14.35 -1.55
N THR A 55 -0.48 -13.30 -1.61
CA THR A 55 -0.12 -12.09 -2.31
C THR A 55 0.32 -11.06 -1.28
N TYR A 56 1.54 -10.58 -1.45
CA TYR A 56 2.09 -9.49 -0.66
C TYR A 56 1.92 -8.20 -1.42
N VAL A 57 1.44 -7.19 -0.73
CA VAL A 57 1.27 -5.84 -1.28
C VAL A 57 2.21 -4.91 -0.52
N TYR A 58 3.12 -4.28 -1.26
CA TYR A 58 4.01 -3.25 -0.74
C TYR A 58 3.38 -1.91 -1.06
N LEU A 59 2.81 -1.28 -0.05
CA LEU A 59 2.03 -0.05 -0.19
C LEU A 59 2.78 1.10 0.46
N ASN A 60 2.96 2.19 -0.28
CA ASN A 60 3.60 3.41 0.20
C ASN A 60 2.62 4.57 0.12
N LEU A 61 2.48 5.30 1.21
CA LEU A 61 1.78 6.58 1.24
C LEU A 61 2.81 7.71 1.21
N TRP A 62 2.67 8.60 0.23
CA TRP A 62 3.44 9.83 0.13
C TRP A 62 2.52 11.00 0.47
N SER A 63 2.98 11.89 1.34
CA SER A 63 2.17 13.02 1.80
C SER A 63 3.06 14.23 2.09
N ASN A 64 2.67 15.40 1.60
CA ASN A 64 3.35 16.65 1.94
C ASN A 64 2.71 17.36 3.14
N ILE A 65 1.69 16.74 3.73
CA ILE A 65 1.02 17.20 4.94
C ILE A 65 1.04 16.08 5.98
N ASP A 66 0.61 16.36 7.20
CA ASP A 66 0.55 15.33 8.25
C ASP A 66 -0.30 14.13 7.77
N PRO A 67 0.28 12.93 7.65
CA PRO A 67 -0.41 11.80 7.09
C PRO A 67 -1.22 10.97 8.10
N THR A 68 -1.31 11.39 9.35
CA THR A 68 -1.86 10.56 10.43
C THR A 68 -3.29 10.11 10.13
N GLU A 69 -4.15 11.02 9.71
CA GLU A 69 -5.55 10.66 9.40
C GLU A 69 -5.63 9.72 8.20
N MET A 70 -4.93 10.04 7.11
CA MET A 70 -4.93 9.21 5.91
C MET A 70 -4.33 7.83 6.18
N ARG A 71 -3.28 7.76 6.97
CA ARG A 71 -2.67 6.51 7.41
C ARG A 71 -3.69 5.59 8.09
N LEU A 72 -4.48 6.13 9.02
CA LEU A 72 -5.50 5.35 9.72
C LEU A 72 -6.62 4.91 8.79
N ARG A 73 -7.02 5.76 7.85
CA ARG A 73 -8.04 5.43 6.85
C ARG A 73 -7.58 4.31 5.93
N ILE A 74 -6.33 4.35 5.47
CA ILE A 74 -5.75 3.31 4.62
C ILE A 74 -5.69 1.98 5.38
N ARG A 75 -5.23 1.99 6.63
CA ARG A 75 -5.17 0.78 7.45
C ARG A 75 -6.56 0.16 7.58
N ARG A 76 -7.57 0.94 7.91
CA ARG A 76 -8.95 0.45 8.04
C ARG A 76 -9.44 -0.13 6.71
N ALA A 77 -9.24 0.57 5.61
CA ALA A 77 -9.68 0.11 4.30
C ALA A 77 -9.05 -1.23 3.92
N MET A 78 -7.76 -1.40 4.18
CA MET A 78 -7.05 -2.65 3.88
C MET A 78 -7.53 -3.79 4.79
N TYR A 79 -7.70 -3.56 6.08
CA TYR A 79 -8.24 -4.57 6.99
C TYR A 79 -9.67 -4.97 6.60
N ASP A 80 -10.51 -4.01 6.27
CA ASP A 80 -11.90 -4.28 5.86
C ASP A 80 -11.97 -5.11 4.58
N ALA A 81 -10.97 -4.98 3.72
CA ALA A 81 -10.87 -5.76 2.49
C ALA A 81 -10.25 -7.16 2.69
N GLY A 82 -9.87 -7.51 3.91
CA GLY A 82 -9.34 -8.84 4.24
C GLY A 82 -7.83 -8.95 4.23
N PHE A 83 -7.11 -7.86 4.04
CA PHE A 83 -5.64 -7.88 4.13
C PHE A 83 -5.18 -7.93 5.57
N GLY A 84 -4.11 -8.71 5.83
CA GLY A 84 -3.41 -8.70 7.10
C GLY A 84 -2.14 -7.86 7.00
N MET A 85 -1.85 -7.07 8.02
CA MET A 85 -0.62 -6.29 8.06
C MET A 85 0.54 -7.18 8.47
N VAL A 86 1.59 -7.21 7.63
CA VAL A 86 2.84 -7.91 7.93
C VAL A 86 3.82 -6.95 8.59
N GLU A 87 3.95 -5.74 8.05
CA GLU A 87 4.89 -4.76 8.53
C GLU A 87 4.38 -3.35 8.25
N GLU A 88 4.64 -2.45 9.16
CA GLU A 88 4.45 -1.02 8.97
C GLU A 88 5.75 -0.33 9.33
N SER A 89 6.37 0.31 8.35
CA SER A 89 7.60 1.04 8.54
C SER A 89 7.28 2.49 8.88
N ASP A 90 7.03 2.70 10.14
CA ASP A 90 7.20 4.01 10.72
C ASP A 90 8.33 3.88 11.74
N LYS A 91 9.06 4.91 11.93
CA LYS A 91 10.25 4.85 12.79
C LYS A 91 9.87 4.90 14.26
N GLY A 92 9.55 3.73 14.80
CA GLY A 92 9.22 3.60 16.22
C GLY A 92 8.02 4.50 16.56
N TYR A 93 7.28 4.24 17.52
CA TYR A 93 6.20 5.09 18.01
C TYR A 93 5.15 5.50 16.98
N ASN A 94 5.02 4.78 15.88
CA ASN A 94 3.98 5.02 14.88
C ASN A 94 4.03 6.43 14.27
N GLN A 95 5.22 6.96 14.06
CA GLN A 95 5.38 8.26 13.42
C GLN A 95 5.89 8.08 12.00
N PRO A 96 5.24 8.69 11.01
CA PRO A 96 5.70 8.63 9.63
C PRO A 96 7.11 9.22 9.50
N ALA A 97 7.93 8.61 8.65
CA ALA A 97 9.24 9.15 8.34
C ALA A 97 9.10 10.40 7.47
N TYR A 98 9.74 11.49 7.89
CA TYR A 98 9.79 12.71 7.11
C TYR A 98 11.09 12.78 6.31
N ASP A 99 10.97 12.99 5.00
CA ASP A 99 12.09 13.15 4.10
C ASP A 99 12.32 14.64 3.83
N THR A 100 13.43 15.18 4.32
CA THR A 100 13.76 16.59 4.15
C THR A 100 14.12 16.94 2.71
N ALA A 101 14.63 15.99 1.94
CA ALA A 101 15.01 16.24 0.55
C ALA A 101 13.78 16.43 -0.36
N THR A 102 12.72 15.65 -0.13
CA THR A 102 11.47 15.76 -0.88
C THR A 102 10.40 16.59 -0.18
N GLN A 103 10.65 16.98 1.08
CA GLN A 103 9.70 17.69 1.93
C GLN A 103 8.37 16.92 2.05
N SER A 104 8.48 15.61 2.23
CA SER A 104 7.31 14.74 2.30
C SER A 104 7.42 13.72 3.42
N TYR A 105 6.27 13.26 3.89
CA TYR A 105 6.16 12.11 4.77
C TYR A 105 5.95 10.85 3.95
N THR A 106 6.54 9.75 4.39
CA THR A 106 6.37 8.44 3.78
C THR A 106 5.97 7.42 4.84
N VAL A 107 4.91 6.68 4.57
CA VAL A 107 4.51 5.53 5.37
C VAL A 107 4.54 4.31 4.45
N GLN A 108 5.20 3.25 4.88
CA GLN A 108 5.34 2.03 4.10
C GLN A 108 4.73 0.87 4.85
N TRP A 109 3.95 0.06 4.13
CA TRP A 109 3.35 -1.16 4.66
C TRP A 109 3.67 -2.35 3.78
N THR A 110 3.73 -3.50 4.41
CA THR A 110 3.60 -4.79 3.73
C THR A 110 2.31 -5.42 4.20
N TRP A 111 1.42 -5.70 3.26
CA TRP A 111 0.16 -6.37 3.49
C TRP A 111 0.18 -7.77 2.87
N CYS A 112 -0.62 -8.66 3.42
CA CYS A 112 -0.76 -10.02 2.90
C CYS A 112 -2.23 -10.36 2.71
N LEU A 113 -2.54 -10.94 1.55
CA LEU A 113 -3.86 -11.49 1.25
C LEU A 113 -3.69 -12.97 0.92
N PRO A 114 -4.14 -13.90 1.78
CA PRO A 114 -4.16 -15.31 1.47
C PRO A 114 -5.21 -15.61 0.38
N GLU A 115 -4.83 -16.42 -0.61
CA GLU A 115 -5.73 -16.85 -1.67
C GLU A 115 -5.68 -18.37 -1.80
N VAL A 116 -6.84 -19.00 -1.87
CA VAL A 116 -6.98 -20.44 -2.06
C VAL A 116 -7.37 -20.70 -3.52
N ILE A 117 -6.71 -21.67 -4.11
CA ILE A 117 -6.99 -22.08 -5.48
C ILE A 117 -8.04 -23.21 -5.49
#